data_5eadbd9054581ea8590f3dd4d54de4fb
#
_entry.id   5eadbd9054581ea8590f3dd4d54de4fb
#
_cell.length_a   1.000
_cell.length_b   1.000
_cell.length_c   1.000
_cell.angle_alpha   90.00
_cell.angle_beta   90.00
_cell.angle_gamma   90.00
#
_symmetry.space_group_name_H-M   'P 1'
#
loop_
_entity.id
_entity.type
_entity.pdbx_description
1 polymer ?
#
loop_
_entity_poly.entity_id
_entity_poly.type
_entity_poly.pdbx_seq_one_letter_code
_entity_poly.pdbx_strand_id
1 'polypeptide(L)'
;MYKLSLTLALICCSLSAITCVENPRALVLLDNLAIKESHSTFFKILTDLGFSLTYKTADDPSIVLKKYGSYLFDHLILFSPSVEEFGGDLKVEGVTEFIDAGGNVLVAGNSQTGDVLREIAR
;
A
#
# COMPACT_ATOMS: atom_id res chain seq x y z
N MET A 1 14.65 -22.43 -43.71
CA MET A 1 13.24 -22.12 -43.51
C MET A 1 12.73 -22.47 -42.10
N TYR A 2 13.09 -23.63 -41.57
CA TYR A 2 12.67 -24.05 -40.22
C TYR A 2 13.30 -23.26 -39.08
N LYS A 3 14.50 -22.69 -39.25
CA LYS A 3 15.22 -21.91 -38.23
C LYS A 3 14.62 -20.53 -37.98
N LEU A 4 13.94 -19.92 -38.94
CA LEU A 4 13.30 -18.59 -38.81
C LEU A 4 12.02 -18.64 -38.00
N SER A 5 11.22 -19.71 -38.07
CA SER A 5 9.99 -19.83 -37.26
C SER A 5 10.29 -20.11 -35.79
N LEU A 6 11.35 -20.83 -35.48
CA LEU A 6 11.81 -21.09 -34.11
C LEU A 6 12.37 -19.84 -33.44
N THR A 7 13.10 -18.99 -34.15
CA THR A 7 13.61 -17.72 -33.66
C THR A 7 12.49 -16.71 -33.40
N LEU A 8 11.45 -16.69 -34.23
CA LEU A 8 10.27 -15.83 -34.01
C LEU A 8 9.48 -16.26 -32.79
N ALA A 9 9.31 -17.56 -32.55
CA ALA A 9 8.64 -18.09 -31.36
C ALA A 9 9.39 -17.74 -30.05
N LEU A 10 10.71 -17.81 -30.07
CA LEU A 10 11.56 -17.41 -28.92
C LEU A 10 11.49 -15.92 -28.64
N ILE A 11 11.41 -15.06 -29.65
CA ILE A 11 11.26 -13.60 -29.48
C ILE A 11 9.88 -13.25 -28.93
N CYS A 12 8.81 -13.93 -29.34
CA CYS A 12 7.48 -13.75 -28.78
C CYS A 12 7.39 -14.15 -27.30
N CYS A 13 8.04 -15.22 -26.87
CA CYS A 13 8.09 -15.64 -25.48
C CYS A 13 8.85 -14.66 -24.59
N SER A 14 9.90 -14.02 -25.08
CA SER A 14 10.67 -13.02 -24.32
C SER A 14 9.92 -11.68 -24.19
N LEU A 15 9.12 -11.31 -25.16
CA LEU A 15 8.29 -10.10 -25.11
C LEU A 15 7.10 -10.20 -24.14
N SER A 16 6.52 -11.39 -23.95
CA SER A 16 5.43 -11.58 -23.01
C SER A 16 5.86 -11.51 -21.54
N ALA A 17 7.14 -11.66 -21.22
CA ALA A 17 7.66 -11.53 -19.86
C ALA A 17 7.84 -10.06 -19.41
N ILE A 18 7.79 -9.09 -20.31
CA ILE A 18 8.05 -7.66 -20.03
C ILE A 18 6.77 -6.89 -19.64
N THR A 19 5.58 -7.45 -19.84
CA THR A 19 4.29 -6.74 -19.72
C THR A 19 3.57 -6.86 -18.37
N CYS A 20 4.17 -7.46 -17.34
CA CYS A 20 3.54 -7.72 -16.04
C CYS A 20 4.09 -6.82 -14.91
N VAL A 21 4.27 -5.52 -15.14
CA VAL A 21 4.55 -4.57 -14.05
C VAL A 21 3.22 -3.96 -13.61
N GLU A 22 2.62 -4.50 -12.56
CA GLU A 22 1.50 -3.86 -11.89
C GLU A 22 2.00 -2.64 -11.10
N ASN A 23 1.25 -1.56 -11.13
CA ASN A 23 1.53 -0.40 -10.31
C ASN A 23 1.36 -0.78 -8.83
N PRO A 24 2.32 -0.46 -7.95
CA PRO A 24 2.20 -0.76 -6.53
C PRO A 24 1.00 -0.03 -5.92
N ARG A 25 0.18 -0.78 -5.18
CA ARG A 25 -1.03 -0.27 -4.53
C ARG A 25 -0.73 0.11 -3.10
N ALA A 26 -1.04 1.34 -2.73
CA ALA A 26 -0.83 1.83 -1.37
C ALA A 26 -2.14 2.32 -0.74
N LEU A 27 -2.42 1.86 0.48
CA LEU A 27 -3.49 2.39 1.31
C LEU A 27 -2.91 3.49 2.21
N VAL A 28 -3.48 4.69 2.12
CA VAL A 28 -3.09 5.85 2.93
C VAL A 28 -4.18 6.11 3.97
N LEU A 29 -3.82 6.02 5.24
CA LEU A 29 -4.70 6.29 6.37
C LEU A 29 -4.37 7.64 7.00
N LEU A 30 -5.37 8.50 7.09
CA LEU A 30 -5.26 9.88 7.53
C LEU A 30 -6.08 10.10 8.81
N ASP A 31 -5.63 11.01 9.69
CA ASP A 31 -6.45 11.49 10.82
C ASP A 31 -7.70 12.21 10.30
N ASN A 32 -7.50 13.01 9.25
CA ASN A 32 -8.60 13.66 8.53
C ASN A 32 -8.20 13.91 7.07
N LEU A 33 -9.16 14.13 6.20
CA LEU A 33 -8.93 14.31 4.77
C LEU A 33 -8.17 15.59 4.41
N ALA A 34 -8.13 16.60 5.29
CA ALA A 34 -7.37 17.81 5.07
C ALA A 34 -5.84 17.56 5.02
N ILE A 35 -5.36 16.47 5.63
CA ILE A 35 -3.95 16.07 5.57
C ILE A 35 -3.52 15.74 4.13
N LYS A 36 -4.43 15.23 3.31
CA LYS A 36 -4.18 14.99 1.89
C LYS A 36 -3.77 16.28 1.16
N GLU A 37 -4.40 17.39 1.49
CA GLU A 37 -4.13 18.70 0.88
C GLU A 37 -2.84 19.31 1.43
N SER A 38 -2.65 19.28 2.75
CA SER A 38 -1.46 19.82 3.41
C SER A 38 -0.16 19.10 3.02
N HIS A 39 -0.25 17.81 2.70
CA HIS A 39 0.87 16.97 2.28
C HIS A 39 0.78 16.58 0.79
N SER A 40 0.11 17.37 -0.02
CA SER A 40 -0.16 17.10 -1.44
C SER A 40 1.10 16.87 -2.27
N THR A 41 2.20 17.54 -1.96
CA THR A 41 3.48 17.36 -2.64
C THR A 41 4.03 15.94 -2.44
N PHE A 42 3.97 15.40 -1.22
CA PHE A 42 4.40 14.04 -0.91
C PHE A 42 3.58 13.01 -1.70
N PHE A 43 2.26 13.13 -1.66
CA PHE A 43 1.38 12.20 -2.36
C PHE A 43 1.48 12.32 -3.88
N LYS A 44 1.70 13.54 -4.38
CA LYS A 44 1.97 13.75 -5.81
C LYS A 44 3.23 13.03 -6.26
N ILE A 45 4.31 13.11 -5.50
CA ILE A 45 5.57 12.41 -5.81
C ILE A 45 5.32 10.90 -5.89
N LEU A 46 4.59 10.31 -4.94
CA LEU A 46 4.25 8.89 -4.97
C LEU A 46 3.44 8.53 -6.22
N THR A 47 2.47 9.35 -6.59
CA THR A 47 1.66 9.13 -7.80
C THR A 47 2.52 9.24 -9.07
N ASP A 48 3.42 10.21 -9.13
CA ASP A 48 4.34 10.40 -10.25
C ASP A 48 5.34 9.22 -10.38
N LEU A 49 5.66 8.56 -9.26
CA LEU A 49 6.46 7.32 -9.22
C LEU A 49 5.66 6.06 -9.62
N GLY A 50 4.38 6.18 -9.91
CA GLY A 50 3.53 5.08 -10.37
C GLY A 50 2.73 4.38 -9.28
N PHE A 51 2.71 4.89 -8.04
CA PHE A 51 1.89 4.32 -6.99
C PHE A 51 0.40 4.61 -7.21
N SER A 52 -0.42 3.61 -7.01
CA SER A 52 -1.89 3.74 -6.96
C SER A 52 -2.31 3.96 -5.52
N LEU A 53 -2.68 5.19 -5.17
CA LEU A 53 -3.01 5.58 -3.80
C LEU A 53 -4.52 5.51 -3.53
N THR A 54 -4.89 4.85 -2.44
CA THR A 54 -6.26 4.85 -1.91
C THR A 54 -6.25 5.54 -0.54
N TYR A 55 -7.10 6.55 -0.37
CA TYR A 55 -7.17 7.33 0.86
C TYR A 55 -8.39 6.95 1.68
N LYS A 56 -8.18 6.75 2.97
CA LYS A 56 -9.26 6.55 3.96
C LYS A 56 -8.89 7.26 5.27
N THR A 57 -9.89 7.58 6.07
CA THR A 57 -9.65 7.97 7.46
C THR A 57 -9.29 6.73 8.29
N ALA A 58 -8.44 6.90 9.29
CA ALA A 58 -7.91 5.78 10.07
C ALA A 58 -8.97 5.03 10.87
N ASP A 59 -10.06 5.70 11.24
CA ASP A 59 -11.22 5.17 11.97
C ASP A 59 -12.32 4.57 11.07
N ASP A 60 -12.13 4.57 9.76
CA ASP A 60 -13.12 4.08 8.81
C ASP A 60 -13.38 2.57 9.02
N PRO A 61 -14.61 2.18 9.36
CA PRO A 61 -14.94 0.76 9.59
C PRO A 61 -14.90 -0.10 8.32
N SER A 62 -14.84 0.51 7.14
CA SER A 62 -14.75 -0.17 5.85
C SER A 62 -13.32 -0.51 5.42
N ILE A 63 -12.31 -0.28 6.27
CA ILE A 63 -10.93 -0.64 5.98
C ILE A 63 -10.80 -2.16 5.92
N VAL A 64 -10.36 -2.65 4.76
CA VAL A 64 -10.10 -4.07 4.51
C VAL A 64 -8.72 -4.20 3.87
N LEU A 65 -7.82 -4.93 4.51
CA LEU A 65 -6.49 -5.22 3.98
C LEU A 65 -6.49 -6.45 3.08
N LYS A 66 -7.33 -7.43 3.41
CA LYS A 66 -7.34 -8.75 2.76
C LYS A 66 -8.76 -9.11 2.30
N LYS A 67 -8.88 -9.60 1.08
CA LYS A 67 -10.15 -10.06 0.52
C LYS A 67 -9.92 -11.36 -0.26
N TYR A 68 -10.76 -12.35 0.00
CA TYR A 68 -10.66 -13.68 -0.64
C TYR A 68 -9.26 -14.31 -0.55
N GLY A 69 -8.57 -14.12 0.57
CA GLY A 69 -7.24 -14.67 0.81
C GLY A 69 -6.08 -13.88 0.20
N SER A 70 -6.36 -12.79 -0.53
CA SER A 70 -5.35 -11.93 -1.15
C SER A 70 -5.34 -10.53 -0.56
N TYR A 71 -4.16 -9.95 -0.38
CA TYR A 71 -4.02 -8.56 0.04
C TYR A 71 -4.41 -7.60 -1.09
N LEU A 72 -5.17 -6.57 -0.73
CA LEU A 72 -5.62 -5.53 -1.66
C LEU A 72 -4.55 -4.48 -1.95
N PHE A 73 -3.57 -4.37 -1.05
CA PHE A 73 -2.51 -3.36 -1.09
C PHE A 73 -1.14 -4.01 -0.90
N ASP A 74 -0.12 -3.37 -1.43
CA ASP A 74 1.27 -3.77 -1.32
C ASP A 74 2.00 -2.92 -0.27
N HIS A 75 1.48 -1.72 -0.02
CA HIS A 75 2.02 -0.75 0.93
C HIS A 75 0.91 -0.16 1.80
N LEU A 76 1.26 0.14 3.05
CA LEU A 76 0.39 0.79 4.02
C LEU A 76 1.10 2.05 4.53
N ILE A 77 0.45 3.21 4.39
CA ILE A 77 0.98 4.50 4.82
C ILE A 77 0.08 5.05 5.93
N LEU A 78 0.63 5.11 7.16
CA LEU A 78 -0.08 5.57 8.34
C LEU A 78 0.29 7.03 8.64
N PHE A 79 -0.57 7.95 8.18
CA PHE A 79 -0.50 9.39 8.44
C PHE A 79 -1.57 9.83 9.45
N SER A 80 -1.67 9.09 10.53
CA SER A 80 -2.71 9.25 11.55
C SER A 80 -2.14 9.20 12.96
N PRO A 81 -1.25 10.17 13.33
CA PRO A 81 -0.60 10.15 14.63
C PRO A 81 -1.56 10.27 15.81
N SER A 82 -2.70 10.94 15.62
CA SER A 82 -3.67 11.22 16.70
C SER A 82 -4.77 10.17 16.83
N VAL A 83 -4.75 9.10 16.01
CA VAL A 83 -5.77 8.07 16.09
C VAL A 83 -5.64 7.26 17.37
N GLU A 84 -6.74 7.08 18.07
CA GLU A 84 -6.81 6.26 19.29
C GLU A 84 -7.14 4.80 18.96
N GLU A 85 -7.91 4.57 17.91
CA GLU A 85 -8.31 3.23 17.47
C GLU A 85 -8.48 3.21 15.95
N PHE A 86 -7.91 2.20 15.32
CA PHE A 86 -8.08 1.99 13.88
C PHE A 86 -9.40 1.27 13.57
N GLY A 87 -10.00 1.64 12.44
CA GLY A 87 -11.21 0.99 11.94
C GLY A 87 -10.96 -0.30 11.17
N GLY A 88 -12.01 -1.08 10.98
CA GLY A 88 -11.99 -2.28 10.14
C GLY A 88 -11.01 -3.36 10.59
N ASP A 89 -10.29 -3.91 9.64
CA ASP A 89 -9.32 -5.00 9.86
C ASP A 89 -7.97 -4.52 10.40
N LEU A 90 -7.80 -3.22 10.59
CA LEU A 90 -6.52 -2.63 10.94
C LEU A 90 -6.26 -2.68 12.45
N LYS A 91 -5.90 -3.84 12.94
CA LYS A 91 -5.40 -4.09 14.30
C LYS A 91 -3.90 -4.35 14.24
N VAL A 92 -3.24 -4.32 15.39
CA VAL A 92 -1.81 -4.63 15.52
C VAL A 92 -1.48 -5.96 14.85
N GLU A 93 -2.30 -6.99 15.10
CA GLU A 93 -2.15 -8.31 14.52
C GLU A 93 -2.27 -8.28 12.99
N GLY A 94 -3.27 -7.56 12.46
CA GLY A 94 -3.50 -7.43 11.01
C GLY A 94 -2.35 -6.71 10.29
N VAL A 95 -1.75 -5.71 10.92
CA VAL A 95 -0.56 -5.02 10.39
C VAL A 95 0.66 -5.94 10.43
N THR A 96 0.83 -6.71 11.50
CA THR A 96 1.92 -7.68 11.64
C THR A 96 1.82 -8.77 10.56
N GLU A 97 0.64 -9.35 10.37
CA GLU A 97 0.39 -10.34 9.31
C GLU A 97 0.65 -9.76 7.91
N PHE A 98 0.30 -8.50 7.69
CA PHE A 98 0.56 -7.80 6.43
C PHE A 98 2.06 -7.66 6.15
N ILE A 99 2.85 -7.31 7.17
CA ILE A 99 4.32 -7.23 7.07
C ILE A 99 4.92 -8.62 6.83
N ASP A 100 4.47 -9.63 7.56
CA ASP A 100 4.94 -11.02 7.42
C ASP A 100 4.64 -11.58 6.02
N ALA A 101 3.57 -11.12 5.39
CA ALA A 101 3.22 -11.46 4.01
C ALA A 101 4.02 -10.68 2.94
N GLY A 102 4.96 -9.84 3.35
CA GLY A 102 5.82 -9.06 2.45
C GLY A 102 5.32 -7.63 2.17
N GLY A 103 4.29 -7.16 2.86
CA GLY A 103 3.81 -5.79 2.77
C GLY A 103 4.78 -4.78 3.42
N ASN A 104 4.79 -3.56 2.93
CA ASN A 104 5.59 -2.48 3.49
C ASN A 104 4.71 -1.49 4.25
N VAL A 105 5.16 -1.04 5.42
CA VAL A 105 4.45 -0.08 6.25
C VAL A 105 5.31 1.15 6.51
N LEU A 106 4.76 2.31 6.20
CA LEU A 106 5.34 3.62 6.54
C LEU A 106 4.49 4.24 7.65
N VAL A 107 5.11 4.57 8.76
CA VAL A 107 4.45 5.18 9.91
C VAL A 107 4.95 6.61 10.09
N ALA A 108 4.04 7.58 10.06
CA ALA A 108 4.33 8.97 10.40
C ALA A 108 3.77 9.29 11.79
N GLY A 109 4.63 9.56 12.73
CA GLY A 109 4.30 9.91 14.10
C GLY A 109 4.72 11.33 14.48
N ASN A 110 4.24 11.79 15.62
CA ASN A 110 4.64 13.05 16.26
C ASN A 110 4.77 12.86 17.78
N SER A 111 5.05 13.93 18.51
CA SER A 111 5.19 13.88 19.98
C SER A 111 3.90 13.49 20.73
N GLN A 112 2.75 13.58 20.07
CA GLN A 112 1.41 13.26 20.61
C GLN A 112 0.84 11.98 20.01
N THR A 113 1.69 11.12 19.47
CA THR A 113 1.28 9.85 18.84
C THR A 113 0.55 8.96 19.86
N GLY A 114 -0.64 8.49 19.47
CA GLY A 114 -1.49 7.60 20.26
C GLY A 114 -0.87 6.24 20.54
N ASP A 115 -1.39 5.53 21.53
CA ASP A 115 -0.83 4.26 22.01
C ASP A 115 -0.88 3.16 20.97
N VAL A 116 -1.94 3.11 20.14
CA VAL A 116 -2.11 2.09 19.09
C VAL A 116 -0.98 2.19 18.05
N LEU A 117 -0.66 3.41 17.61
CA LEU A 117 0.40 3.61 16.63
C LEU A 117 1.78 3.32 17.22
N ARG A 118 1.98 3.59 18.52
CA ARG A 118 3.18 3.21 19.26
C ARG A 118 3.35 1.70 19.35
N GLU A 119 2.27 0.97 19.56
CA GLU A 119 2.28 -0.50 19.62
C GLU A 119 2.62 -1.13 18.26
N ILE A 120 2.06 -0.58 17.17
CA ILE A 120 2.40 -1.01 15.80
C ILE A 120 3.88 -0.76 15.48
N ALA A 121 4.45 0.34 15.98
CA ALA A 121 5.85 0.72 15.74
C ALA A 121 6.87 -0.04 16.62
N ARG A 122 6.42 -0.87 17.54
CA ARG A 122 7.25 -1.64 18.46
C ARG A 122 7.71 -2.97 17.89
#